data_c0b8f0f6c9b8f20674a901fd85e8184d
#
_entry.id   c0b8f0f6c9b8f20674a901fd85e8184d
#
_cell.length_a   1.000
_cell.length_b   1.000
_cell.length_c   1.000
_cell.angle_alpha   90.00
_cell.angle_beta   90.00
_cell.angle_gamma   90.00
#
_symmetry.space_group_name_H-M   'P 1'
#
loop_
_entity.id
_entity.type
_entity.pdbx_description
1 polymer ?
#
loop_
_entity_poly.entity_id
_entity_poly.type
_entity_poly.pdbx_seq_one_letter_code
_entity_poly.pdbx_strand_id
1 'polypeptide(L)'
;MTPAAPRRSPGRPTEDGRPRPDDHRTLALLVGAAGAVVTVVAALVALSWSADLPDPVAIHWGTGGADGFASLGAAVAGSTALGLVTSAAFAAMTAFLGRSAANRRVAAGVAVGLPVMLAVLTLGSLWIQRGLADAHDVGGVSAVTAVALGTGLLVGVAVGVLVPGDRPDPTDAGVPGDAPRVALRPGERAAWVGRTSGGPTVLVAMGAIVLTTVLALVLREWALLLVPVVLGLLLAAMMSWVVRVDEGGLSVRSTLGFPRTRVPVDEVVRADVADVSPLRDFGGWGWRAGRGGAVGIVVRAGESLRVERTGGRALVVTVDDAGTAAALLNTLADRARRIG
;
A
#
# COMPACT_ATOMS: atom_id res chain seq x y z
N MET A 1 -34.49 -59.70 -9.14
CA MET A 1 -34.39 -58.58 -8.14
C MET A 1 -32.95 -58.23 -8.01
N THR A 2 -32.53 -57.15 -8.70
CA THR A 2 -31.16 -56.63 -8.66
C THR A 2 -31.12 -55.54 -7.61
N PRO A 3 -30.18 -55.51 -6.64
CA PRO A 3 -30.15 -54.46 -5.61
C PRO A 3 -29.66 -53.15 -6.21
N ALA A 4 -30.40 -52.07 -5.89
CA ALA A 4 -30.05 -50.70 -6.29
C ALA A 4 -28.76 -50.22 -5.61
N ALA A 5 -27.84 -49.65 -6.41
CA ALA A 5 -26.62 -49.05 -5.90
C ALA A 5 -26.93 -47.84 -4.98
N PRO A 6 -26.15 -47.62 -3.90
CA PRO A 6 -26.37 -46.52 -3.00
C PRO A 6 -26.07 -45.18 -3.73
N ARG A 7 -27.03 -44.26 -3.67
CA ARG A 7 -26.86 -42.87 -4.12
C ARG A 7 -25.75 -42.22 -3.29
N ARG A 8 -24.67 -41.84 -3.96
CA ARG A 8 -23.64 -40.97 -3.35
C ARG A 8 -24.29 -39.64 -3.02
N SER A 9 -24.28 -39.27 -1.75
CA SER A 9 -24.62 -37.93 -1.27
C SER A 9 -23.71 -36.91 -1.98
N PRO A 10 -24.27 -35.78 -2.44
CA PRO A 10 -23.41 -34.67 -2.94
C PRO A 10 -22.50 -34.25 -1.79
N GLY A 11 -21.18 -34.34 -2.05
CA GLY A 11 -20.18 -33.93 -1.08
C GLY A 11 -20.44 -32.50 -0.62
N ARG A 12 -20.38 -32.26 0.68
CA ARG A 12 -20.35 -30.93 1.25
C ARG A 12 -19.29 -30.12 0.50
N PRO A 13 -19.59 -28.88 0.09
CA PRO A 13 -18.56 -28.00 -0.45
C PRO A 13 -17.45 -27.90 0.59
N THR A 14 -16.25 -28.23 0.20
CA THR A 14 -15.05 -28.01 1.01
C THR A 14 -14.96 -26.52 1.33
N GLU A 15 -14.90 -26.16 2.60
CA GLU A 15 -14.71 -24.79 3.12
C GLU A 15 -13.32 -24.22 2.82
N ASP A 16 -12.67 -24.66 1.75
CA ASP A 16 -11.31 -24.32 1.38
C ASP A 16 -11.29 -23.25 0.29
N GLY A 17 -11.12 -22.00 0.68
CA GLY A 17 -10.87 -20.89 -0.24
C GLY A 17 -11.08 -19.51 0.34
N ARG A 18 -11.93 -19.37 1.34
CA ARG A 18 -12.13 -18.05 1.97
C ARG A 18 -10.93 -17.73 2.87
N PRO A 19 -10.31 -16.53 2.72
CA PRO A 19 -9.35 -16.09 3.72
C PRO A 19 -10.07 -16.13 5.06
N ARG A 20 -9.56 -16.93 5.99
CA ARG A 20 -10.10 -16.91 7.35
C ARG A 20 -10.07 -15.47 7.82
N PRO A 21 -11.15 -14.93 8.40
CA PRO A 21 -11.15 -13.56 8.93
C PRO A 21 -9.98 -13.29 9.86
N ASP A 22 -9.37 -14.33 10.38
CA ASP A 22 -8.29 -14.32 11.36
C ASP A 22 -6.89 -14.02 10.75
N ASP A 23 -6.65 -14.32 9.45
CA ASP A 23 -5.31 -14.18 8.85
C ASP A 23 -4.82 -12.71 8.85
N HIS A 24 -5.67 -11.74 8.50
CA HIS A 24 -5.27 -10.33 8.51
C HIS A 24 -5.34 -9.69 9.89
N ARG A 25 -6.14 -10.20 10.81
CA ARG A 25 -6.14 -9.76 12.22
C ARG A 25 -4.88 -10.24 12.93
N THR A 26 -4.49 -11.49 12.71
CA THR A 26 -3.22 -12.04 13.25
C THR A 26 -2.03 -11.25 12.70
N LEU A 27 -2.00 -10.99 11.38
CA LEU A 27 -0.95 -10.15 10.78
C LEU A 27 -0.94 -8.74 11.40
N ALA A 28 -2.10 -8.11 11.57
CA ALA A 28 -2.22 -6.78 12.17
C ALA A 28 -1.64 -6.76 13.60
N LEU A 29 -1.94 -7.78 14.41
CA LEU A 29 -1.38 -7.91 15.75
C LEU A 29 0.14 -8.07 15.70
N LEU A 30 0.67 -8.91 14.81
CA LEU A 30 2.11 -9.14 14.68
C LEU A 30 2.87 -7.87 14.27
N VAL A 31 2.40 -7.16 13.24
CA VAL A 31 3.09 -5.94 12.78
C VAL A 31 2.93 -4.78 13.76
N GLY A 32 1.77 -4.67 14.42
CA GLY A 32 1.55 -3.69 15.48
C GLY A 32 2.43 -3.94 16.69
N ALA A 33 2.54 -5.19 17.13
CA ALA A 33 3.43 -5.59 18.21
C ALA A 33 4.92 -5.36 17.84
N ALA A 34 5.34 -5.70 16.61
CA ALA A 34 6.69 -5.47 16.15
C ALA A 34 7.06 -3.98 16.17
N GLY A 35 6.19 -3.10 15.64
CA GLY A 35 6.41 -1.66 15.68
C GLY A 35 6.42 -1.09 17.11
N ALA A 36 5.53 -1.57 17.98
CA ALA A 36 5.51 -1.18 19.39
C ALA A 36 6.77 -1.61 20.13
N VAL A 37 7.25 -2.85 19.92
CA VAL A 37 8.49 -3.36 20.52
C VAL A 37 9.68 -2.52 20.08
N VAL A 38 9.84 -2.23 18.80
CA VAL A 38 10.91 -1.36 18.28
C VAL A 38 10.87 0.00 18.99
N THR A 39 9.69 0.61 19.09
CA THR A 39 9.51 1.91 19.72
C THR A 39 9.89 1.88 21.21
N VAL A 40 9.41 0.89 21.96
CA VAL A 40 9.69 0.75 23.39
C VAL A 40 11.18 0.46 23.64
N VAL A 41 11.78 -0.43 22.84
CA VAL A 41 13.22 -0.73 22.96
C VAL A 41 14.05 0.53 22.68
N ALA A 42 13.71 1.31 21.65
CA ALA A 42 14.41 2.57 21.38
C ALA A 42 14.28 3.56 22.53
N ALA A 43 13.11 3.68 23.15
CA ALA A 43 12.89 4.52 24.31
C ALA A 43 13.76 4.10 25.52
N LEU A 44 13.80 2.80 25.82
CA LEU A 44 14.61 2.27 26.92
C LEU A 44 16.11 2.48 26.68
N VAL A 45 16.59 2.27 25.44
CA VAL A 45 17.97 2.55 25.05
C VAL A 45 18.29 4.04 25.21
N ALA A 46 17.43 4.93 24.71
CA ALA A 46 17.61 6.38 24.83
C ALA A 46 17.72 6.82 26.30
N LEU A 47 16.83 6.32 27.15
CA LEU A 47 16.84 6.62 28.59
C LEU A 47 18.07 6.07 29.31
N SER A 48 18.61 4.94 28.85
CA SER A 48 19.85 4.38 29.44
C SER A 48 21.08 5.25 29.23
N TRP A 49 21.02 6.18 28.27
CA TRP A 49 22.11 7.14 28.00
C TRP A 49 22.01 8.46 28.79
N SER A 50 21.07 8.56 29.71
CA SER A 50 20.77 9.81 30.45
C SER A 50 22.00 10.42 31.15
N ALA A 51 22.93 9.61 31.60
CA ALA A 51 24.16 10.09 32.24
C ALA A 51 25.21 10.66 31.26
N ASP A 52 25.10 10.30 29.99
CA ASP A 52 26.05 10.69 28.92
C ASP A 52 25.54 11.83 28.06
N LEU A 53 24.30 12.29 28.28
CA LEU A 53 23.62 13.27 27.44
C LEU A 53 23.55 14.64 28.13
N PRO A 54 23.66 15.76 27.36
CA PRO A 54 23.39 17.06 27.89
C PRO A 54 21.91 17.21 28.28
N ASP A 55 21.61 18.10 29.20
CA ASP A 55 20.24 18.49 29.57
C ASP A 55 20.10 20.00 29.48
N PRO A 56 19.27 20.53 28.53
CA PRO A 56 18.41 19.82 27.59
C PRO A 56 19.15 19.15 26.40
N VAL A 57 18.51 18.17 25.74
CA VAL A 57 19.01 17.58 24.47
C VAL A 57 18.47 18.36 23.27
N ALA A 58 19.23 18.41 22.18
CA ALA A 58 18.76 18.97 20.91
C ALA A 58 17.75 18.01 20.23
N ILE A 59 16.65 18.57 19.76
CA ILE A 59 15.55 17.85 19.09
C ILE A 59 15.20 18.41 17.72
N HIS A 60 15.71 19.58 17.38
CA HIS A 60 15.48 20.25 16.10
C HIS A 60 16.78 20.92 15.62
N TRP A 61 16.99 20.90 14.29
CA TRP A 61 18.13 21.50 13.62
C TRP A 61 17.65 22.41 12.50
N GLY A 62 18.00 23.67 12.58
CA GLY A 62 17.82 24.66 11.52
C GLY A 62 19.07 24.85 10.69
N THR A 63 19.10 25.91 9.88
CA THR A 63 20.22 26.22 8.97
C THR A 63 21.53 26.61 9.69
N GLY A 64 21.43 27.02 10.96
CA GLY A 64 22.55 27.40 11.81
C GLY A 64 23.04 26.32 12.77
N GLY A 65 22.47 25.12 12.74
CA GLY A 65 22.73 24.06 13.70
C GLY A 65 21.51 23.73 14.55
N ALA A 66 21.73 23.15 15.75
CA ALA A 66 20.65 22.85 16.68
C ALA A 66 20.03 24.13 17.21
N ASP A 67 18.69 24.24 17.09
CA ASP A 67 17.91 25.42 17.47
C ASP A 67 16.63 25.10 18.25
N GLY A 68 16.37 23.82 18.52
CA GLY A 68 15.28 23.37 19.38
C GLY A 68 15.76 22.35 20.38
N PHE A 69 15.37 22.55 21.65
CA PHE A 69 15.84 21.75 22.77
C PHE A 69 14.69 21.31 23.67
N ALA A 70 14.82 20.14 24.30
CA ALA A 70 13.86 19.63 25.26
C ALA A 70 14.56 18.76 26.31
N SER A 71 13.92 18.51 27.45
CA SER A 71 14.41 17.49 28.36
C SER A 71 14.42 16.11 27.68
N LEU A 72 15.38 15.23 28.04
CA LEU A 72 15.44 13.88 27.49
C LEU A 72 14.10 13.15 27.63
N GLY A 73 13.44 13.29 28.78
CA GLY A 73 12.12 12.67 29.03
C GLY A 73 11.06 13.12 28.04
N ALA A 74 10.98 14.43 27.73
CA ALA A 74 10.02 14.98 26.76
C ALA A 74 10.34 14.51 25.32
N ALA A 75 11.61 14.51 24.93
CA ALA A 75 12.05 14.04 23.61
C ALA A 75 11.71 12.56 23.39
N VAL A 76 12.01 11.70 24.38
CA VAL A 76 11.71 10.27 24.32
C VAL A 76 10.20 10.01 24.37
N ALA A 77 9.45 10.72 25.23
CA ALA A 77 8.00 10.56 25.30
C ALA A 77 7.33 10.93 23.99
N GLY A 78 7.72 12.05 23.35
CA GLY A 78 7.18 12.49 22.08
C GLY A 78 7.41 11.49 20.95
N SER A 79 8.65 11.02 20.79
CA SER A 79 9.00 10.02 19.76
C SER A 79 8.34 8.67 20.01
N THR A 80 8.23 8.25 21.28
CA THR A 80 7.54 7.02 21.68
C THR A 80 6.04 7.11 21.38
N ALA A 81 5.38 8.18 21.76
CA ALA A 81 3.96 8.39 21.47
C ALA A 81 3.69 8.34 19.96
N LEU A 82 4.50 9.03 19.16
CA LEU A 82 4.37 9.01 17.70
C LEU A 82 4.58 7.61 17.12
N GLY A 83 5.60 6.88 17.59
CA GLY A 83 5.87 5.51 17.14
C GLY A 83 4.74 4.53 17.48
N LEU A 84 4.19 4.59 18.69
CA LEU A 84 3.08 3.74 19.11
C LEU A 84 1.78 4.09 18.37
N VAL A 85 1.45 5.37 18.21
CA VAL A 85 0.25 5.81 17.48
C VAL A 85 0.32 5.37 16.02
N THR A 86 1.46 5.54 15.36
CA THR A 86 1.62 5.13 13.97
C THR A 86 1.56 3.61 13.82
N SER A 87 2.20 2.84 14.71
CA SER A 87 2.09 1.37 14.72
C SER A 87 0.65 0.92 14.88
N ALA A 88 -0.08 1.47 15.84
CA ALA A 88 -1.48 1.12 16.10
C ALA A 88 -2.40 1.50 14.92
N ALA A 89 -2.22 2.68 14.34
CA ALA A 89 -3.02 3.15 13.21
C ALA A 89 -2.86 2.26 11.98
N PHE A 90 -1.62 1.90 11.61
CA PHE A 90 -1.36 1.06 10.46
C PHE A 90 -1.64 -0.43 10.72
N ALA A 91 -1.52 -0.91 11.96
CA ALA A 91 -2.03 -2.22 12.36
C ALA A 91 -3.56 -2.27 12.21
N ALA A 92 -4.29 -1.26 12.68
CA ALA A 92 -5.73 -1.13 12.49
C ALA A 92 -6.10 -1.09 10.99
N MET A 93 -5.34 -0.33 10.18
CA MET A 93 -5.52 -0.31 8.73
C MET A 93 -5.32 -1.70 8.11
N THR A 94 -4.32 -2.46 8.58
CA THR A 94 -4.11 -3.86 8.17
C THR A 94 -5.31 -4.74 8.54
N ALA A 95 -5.87 -4.59 9.73
CA ALA A 95 -7.02 -5.36 10.20
C ALA A 95 -8.32 -5.04 9.45
N PHE A 96 -8.60 -3.78 9.17
CA PHE A 96 -9.88 -3.34 8.59
C PHE A 96 -9.88 -3.21 7.07
N LEU A 97 -8.74 -2.84 6.46
CA LEU A 97 -8.61 -2.63 5.02
C LEU A 97 -7.75 -3.69 4.33
N GLY A 98 -7.23 -4.66 5.08
CA GLY A 98 -6.29 -5.67 4.60
C GLY A 98 -6.90 -6.81 3.77
N ARG A 99 -8.15 -6.67 3.28
CA ARG A 99 -8.77 -7.70 2.42
C ARG A 99 -8.02 -7.95 1.12
N SER A 100 -7.36 -6.94 0.57
CA SER A 100 -6.48 -7.09 -0.58
C SER A 100 -5.02 -7.18 -0.15
N ALA A 101 -4.22 -8.00 -0.82
CA ALA A 101 -2.79 -8.14 -0.56
C ALA A 101 -2.05 -6.81 -0.67
N ALA A 102 -2.43 -5.96 -1.62
CA ALA A 102 -1.80 -4.67 -1.82
C ALA A 102 -1.94 -3.77 -0.58
N ASN A 103 -3.16 -3.68 -0.04
CA ASN A 103 -3.42 -2.87 1.15
C ASN A 103 -2.71 -3.45 2.39
N ARG A 104 -2.73 -4.78 2.54
CA ARG A 104 -2.01 -5.47 3.63
C ARG A 104 -0.52 -5.19 3.59
N ARG A 105 0.10 -5.29 2.40
CA ARG A 105 1.54 -5.08 2.20
C ARG A 105 1.97 -3.67 2.56
N VAL A 106 1.24 -2.68 2.05
CA VAL A 106 1.55 -1.28 2.35
C VAL A 106 1.34 -0.98 3.83
N ALA A 107 0.18 -1.33 4.38
CA ALA A 107 -0.13 -1.05 5.78
C ALA A 107 0.84 -1.75 6.74
N ALA A 108 1.16 -3.04 6.51
CA ALA A 108 2.12 -3.78 7.31
C ALA A 108 3.54 -3.23 7.19
N GLY A 109 3.95 -2.85 5.98
CA GLY A 109 5.25 -2.22 5.75
C GLY A 109 5.41 -0.91 6.52
N VAL A 110 4.39 -0.04 6.49
CA VAL A 110 4.42 1.23 7.23
C VAL A 110 4.31 1.01 8.74
N ALA A 111 3.51 0.03 9.19
CA ALA A 111 3.36 -0.29 10.62
C ALA A 111 4.67 -0.63 11.32
N VAL A 112 5.66 -1.13 10.58
CA VAL A 112 6.99 -1.47 11.13
C VAL A 112 8.07 -0.49 10.65
N GLY A 113 8.06 -0.13 9.37
CA GLY A 113 9.10 0.71 8.76
C GLY A 113 9.16 2.12 9.35
N LEU A 114 7.99 2.73 9.62
CA LEU A 114 7.95 4.07 10.20
C LEU A 114 8.44 4.11 11.67
N PRO A 115 8.03 3.20 12.56
CA PRO A 115 8.63 3.07 13.90
C PRO A 115 10.14 2.82 13.87
N VAL A 116 10.64 2.00 12.95
CA VAL A 116 12.10 1.80 12.78
C VAL A 116 12.78 3.10 12.36
N MET A 117 12.22 3.83 11.41
CA MET A 117 12.72 5.14 11.00
C MET A 117 12.80 6.11 12.20
N LEU A 118 11.73 6.20 12.98
CA LEU A 118 11.67 7.06 14.18
C LEU A 118 12.67 6.62 15.24
N ALA A 119 12.83 5.31 15.48
CA ALA A 119 13.80 4.76 16.41
C ALA A 119 15.24 5.12 16.00
N VAL A 120 15.59 4.92 14.73
CA VAL A 120 16.93 5.26 14.20
C VAL A 120 17.16 6.76 14.26
N LEU A 121 16.16 7.58 13.93
CA LEU A 121 16.27 9.04 14.02
C LEU A 121 16.48 9.49 15.47
N THR A 122 15.66 9.00 16.41
CA THR A 122 15.76 9.36 17.84
C THR A 122 17.09 8.89 18.44
N LEU A 123 17.44 7.62 18.27
CA LEU A 123 18.68 7.10 18.82
C LEU A 123 19.91 7.73 18.17
N GLY A 124 19.90 7.93 16.86
CA GLY A 124 21.00 8.54 16.14
C GLY A 124 21.21 10.01 16.52
N SER A 125 20.12 10.79 16.64
CA SER A 125 20.19 12.19 17.06
C SER A 125 20.70 12.33 18.52
N LEU A 126 20.32 11.43 19.41
CA LEU A 126 20.86 11.39 20.78
C LEU A 126 22.30 10.87 20.82
N TRP A 127 22.64 9.87 19.98
CA TRP A 127 23.99 9.32 19.91
C TRP A 127 25.06 10.38 19.61
N ILE A 128 24.79 11.29 18.66
CA ILE A 128 25.74 12.34 18.31
C ILE A 128 25.89 13.41 19.39
N GLN A 129 25.04 13.41 20.42
CA GLN A 129 25.10 14.33 21.56
C GLN A 129 25.79 13.72 22.80
N ARG A 130 26.07 12.40 22.78
CA ARG A 130 26.69 11.75 23.94
C ARG A 130 28.07 12.31 24.21
N GLY A 131 28.34 12.59 25.46
CA GLY A 131 29.60 13.16 25.93
C GLY A 131 29.78 14.66 25.71
N LEU A 132 28.78 15.34 25.10
CA LEU A 132 28.77 16.79 25.02
C LEU A 132 28.32 17.39 26.36
N ALA A 133 28.96 18.51 26.74
CA ALA A 133 28.55 19.27 27.91
C ALA A 133 27.34 20.18 27.62
N ASP A 134 27.20 20.62 26.36
CA ASP A 134 26.11 21.49 25.92
C ASP A 134 25.57 20.97 24.58
N ALA A 135 24.25 20.86 24.45
CA ALA A 135 23.59 20.44 23.22
C ALA A 135 23.76 21.43 22.05
N HIS A 136 24.13 22.69 22.30
CA HIS A 136 24.41 23.66 21.26
C HIS A 136 25.68 23.31 20.45
N ASP A 137 26.59 22.51 21.03
CA ASP A 137 27.81 22.06 20.37
C ASP A 137 27.62 20.86 19.45
N VAL A 138 26.38 20.33 19.34
CA VAL A 138 26.10 19.18 18.49
C VAL A 138 26.26 19.50 17.01
N GLY A 139 26.88 18.59 16.28
CA GLY A 139 27.01 18.68 14.83
C GLY A 139 25.69 18.50 14.07
N GLY A 140 25.79 18.54 12.75
CA GLY A 140 24.62 18.36 11.85
C GLY A 140 24.04 16.93 11.93
N VAL A 141 22.72 16.80 11.73
CA VAL A 141 21.95 15.58 11.83
C VAL A 141 21.68 14.91 10.46
N SER A 142 22.20 15.47 9.37
CA SER A 142 21.89 15.02 7.99
C SER A 142 22.21 13.56 7.74
N ALA A 143 23.35 13.05 8.22
CA ALA A 143 23.72 11.64 8.07
C ALA A 143 22.77 10.73 8.83
N VAL A 144 22.39 11.10 10.07
CA VAL A 144 21.39 10.37 10.87
C VAL A 144 20.05 10.34 10.15
N THR A 145 19.60 11.46 9.62
CA THR A 145 18.35 11.57 8.87
C THR A 145 18.37 10.66 7.63
N ALA A 146 19.47 10.66 6.86
CA ALA A 146 19.60 9.81 5.69
C ALA A 146 19.55 8.32 6.05
N VAL A 147 20.26 7.91 7.12
CA VAL A 147 20.25 6.53 7.60
C VAL A 147 18.86 6.14 8.12
N ALA A 148 18.18 7.01 8.87
CA ALA A 148 16.84 6.76 9.38
C ALA A 148 15.83 6.57 8.24
N LEU A 149 15.80 7.47 7.25
CA LEU A 149 14.94 7.36 6.08
C LEU A 149 15.23 6.10 5.27
N GLY A 150 16.50 5.81 5.00
CA GLY A 150 16.91 4.63 4.25
C GLY A 150 16.55 3.33 4.97
N THR A 151 16.82 3.22 6.27
CA THR A 151 16.52 2.04 7.08
C THR A 151 15.03 1.81 7.20
N GLY A 152 14.25 2.86 7.50
CA GLY A 152 12.80 2.77 7.59
C GLY A 152 12.15 2.33 6.29
N LEU A 153 12.60 2.89 5.16
CA LEU A 153 12.13 2.49 3.83
C LEU A 153 12.49 1.04 3.51
N LEU A 154 13.75 0.64 3.74
CA LEU A 154 14.22 -0.73 3.49
C LEU A 154 13.43 -1.76 4.30
N VAL A 155 13.25 -1.52 5.60
CA VAL A 155 12.48 -2.42 6.47
C VAL A 155 11.02 -2.44 6.06
N GLY A 156 10.42 -1.29 5.77
CA GLY A 156 9.02 -1.20 5.32
C GLY A 156 8.79 -1.98 4.02
N VAL A 157 9.68 -1.85 3.04
CA VAL A 157 9.62 -2.62 1.78
C VAL A 157 9.82 -4.10 2.05
N ALA A 158 10.80 -4.49 2.86
CA ALA A 158 11.05 -5.89 3.19
C ALA A 158 9.83 -6.54 3.85
N VAL A 159 9.23 -5.90 4.86
CA VAL A 159 8.00 -6.36 5.50
C VAL A 159 6.87 -6.47 4.48
N GLY A 160 6.66 -5.45 3.64
CA GLY A 160 5.62 -5.47 2.61
C GLY A 160 5.78 -6.62 1.60
N VAL A 161 7.01 -6.95 1.21
CA VAL A 161 7.31 -8.08 0.30
C VAL A 161 7.05 -9.42 0.97
N LEU A 162 7.36 -9.57 2.25
CA LEU A 162 7.13 -10.80 3.02
C LEU A 162 5.64 -11.10 3.28
N VAL A 163 4.77 -10.09 3.23
CA VAL A 163 3.32 -10.30 3.39
C VAL A 163 2.75 -11.09 2.21
N PRO A 164 2.04 -12.21 2.46
CA PRO A 164 1.49 -13.07 1.42
C PRO A 164 0.55 -12.35 0.45
N GLY A 165 0.53 -12.81 -0.80
CA GLY A 165 -0.44 -12.40 -1.82
C GLY A 165 -1.86 -12.84 -1.49
N ASP A 166 -2.82 -12.45 -2.35
CA ASP A 166 -4.18 -12.98 -2.28
C ASP A 166 -4.16 -14.45 -2.74
N ARG A 167 -4.90 -15.31 -2.04
CA ARG A 167 -5.11 -16.69 -2.46
C ARG A 167 -6.07 -16.72 -3.64
N PRO A 168 -5.88 -17.62 -4.62
CA PRO A 168 -6.87 -17.87 -5.66
C PRO A 168 -8.22 -18.27 -5.04
N ASP A 169 -9.30 -17.73 -5.60
CA ASP A 169 -10.67 -17.98 -5.12
C ASP A 169 -11.59 -18.10 -6.35
N PRO A 170 -11.42 -19.16 -7.17
CA PRO A 170 -12.19 -19.35 -8.38
C PRO A 170 -13.68 -19.60 -8.09
N THR A 171 -14.52 -19.32 -9.08
CA THR A 171 -15.98 -19.56 -9.00
C THR A 171 -16.52 -20.17 -10.28
N ASP A 172 -17.41 -21.14 -10.13
CA ASP A 172 -18.16 -21.76 -11.23
C ASP A 172 -19.48 -21.01 -11.53
N ALA A 173 -19.83 -20.03 -10.69
CA ALA A 173 -21.04 -19.24 -10.88
C ALA A 173 -20.94 -18.40 -12.16
N GLY A 174 -21.88 -18.52 -13.09
CA GLY A 174 -21.92 -17.75 -14.33
C GLY A 174 -21.99 -16.25 -14.05
N VAL A 175 -21.48 -15.44 -15.00
CA VAL A 175 -21.64 -14.00 -14.93
C VAL A 175 -23.13 -13.66 -15.05
N PRO A 176 -23.69 -12.72 -14.26
CA PRO A 176 -25.10 -12.36 -14.29
C PRO A 176 -25.60 -12.05 -15.71
N GLY A 177 -26.84 -12.45 -16.03
CA GLY A 177 -27.38 -12.37 -17.39
C GLY A 177 -27.50 -10.93 -17.94
N ASP A 178 -27.64 -9.95 -17.07
CA ASP A 178 -27.73 -8.52 -17.37
C ASP A 178 -26.37 -7.83 -17.57
N ALA A 179 -25.25 -8.53 -17.29
CA ALA A 179 -23.92 -7.96 -17.48
C ALA A 179 -23.61 -7.76 -18.98
N PRO A 180 -22.90 -6.67 -19.34
CA PRO A 180 -22.54 -6.41 -20.74
C PRO A 180 -21.65 -7.51 -21.32
N ARG A 181 -21.88 -7.88 -22.58
CA ARG A 181 -21.11 -8.89 -23.30
C ARG A 181 -20.83 -8.47 -24.73
N VAL A 182 -19.74 -8.99 -25.28
CA VAL A 182 -19.42 -8.89 -26.70
C VAL A 182 -19.54 -10.26 -27.36
N ALA A 183 -20.06 -10.30 -28.57
CA ALA A 183 -20.13 -11.54 -29.35
C ALA A 183 -18.73 -11.89 -29.87
N LEU A 184 -18.25 -13.08 -29.51
CA LEU A 184 -17.01 -13.67 -30.04
C LEU A 184 -17.32 -14.99 -30.70
N ARG A 185 -16.72 -15.29 -31.85
CA ARG A 185 -16.83 -16.57 -32.53
C ARG A 185 -16.16 -17.70 -31.72
N PRO A 186 -16.60 -18.95 -31.86
CA PRO A 186 -15.90 -20.07 -31.26
C PRO A 186 -14.42 -20.08 -31.66
N GLY A 187 -13.50 -20.16 -30.67
CA GLY A 187 -12.05 -20.13 -30.91
C GLY A 187 -11.45 -18.75 -31.21
N GLU A 188 -12.26 -17.72 -31.34
CA GLU A 188 -11.76 -16.35 -31.52
C GLU A 188 -11.06 -15.86 -30.25
N ARG A 189 -9.83 -15.37 -30.42
CA ARG A 189 -9.06 -14.72 -29.36
C ARG A 189 -9.23 -13.23 -29.47
N ALA A 190 -9.57 -12.61 -28.37
CA ALA A 190 -9.71 -11.16 -28.26
C ALA A 190 -8.93 -10.65 -27.05
N ALA A 191 -8.35 -9.47 -27.21
CA ALA A 191 -7.72 -8.75 -26.12
C ALA A 191 -8.05 -7.26 -26.27
N TRP A 192 -8.24 -6.61 -25.13
CA TRP A 192 -8.38 -5.17 -25.05
C TRP A 192 -7.23 -4.58 -24.25
N VAL A 193 -6.70 -3.45 -24.67
CA VAL A 193 -5.62 -2.75 -23.98
C VAL A 193 -5.96 -1.28 -23.89
N GLY A 194 -6.04 -0.79 -22.66
CA GLY A 194 -6.19 0.63 -22.36
C GLY A 194 -4.97 1.18 -21.63
N ARG A 195 -4.76 2.46 -21.75
CA ARG A 195 -3.78 3.20 -20.97
C ARG A 195 -4.48 4.32 -20.22
N THR A 196 -4.07 4.56 -19.00
CA THR A 196 -4.57 5.70 -18.24
C THR A 196 -3.40 6.42 -17.60
N SER A 197 -3.48 7.74 -17.56
CA SER A 197 -2.50 8.59 -16.94
C SER A 197 -3.17 9.66 -16.08
N GLY A 198 -2.47 10.12 -15.05
CA GLY A 198 -2.94 11.19 -14.19
C GLY A 198 -3.05 12.50 -14.96
N GLY A 199 -4.16 13.19 -14.77
CA GLY A 199 -4.42 14.50 -15.35
C GLY A 199 -3.71 15.63 -14.56
N PRO A 200 -4.39 16.76 -14.30
CA PRO A 200 -3.82 17.95 -13.64
C PRO A 200 -3.17 17.67 -12.27
N THR A 201 -3.53 16.57 -11.60
CA THR A 201 -2.92 16.15 -10.32
C THR A 201 -1.43 15.84 -10.41
N VAL A 202 -0.94 15.46 -11.58
CA VAL A 202 0.50 15.31 -11.83
C VAL A 202 1.22 16.65 -11.64
N LEU A 203 0.63 17.77 -12.05
CA LEU A 203 1.21 19.10 -11.89
C LEU A 203 1.33 19.48 -10.41
N VAL A 204 0.33 19.15 -9.59
CA VAL A 204 0.37 19.38 -8.14
C VAL A 204 1.52 18.57 -7.49
N ALA A 205 1.64 17.30 -7.86
CA ALA A 205 2.70 16.46 -7.35
C ALA A 205 4.10 16.91 -7.83
N MET A 206 4.22 17.35 -9.07
CA MET A 206 5.46 17.96 -9.58
C MET A 206 5.80 19.25 -8.82
N GLY A 207 4.83 20.09 -8.49
CA GLY A 207 5.01 21.27 -7.63
C GLY A 207 5.56 20.90 -6.25
N ALA A 208 5.05 19.84 -5.62
CA ALA A 208 5.56 19.34 -4.34
C ALA A 208 7.01 18.83 -4.45
N ILE A 209 7.35 18.15 -5.53
CA ILE A 209 8.73 17.69 -5.80
C ILE A 209 9.68 18.89 -5.94
N VAL A 210 9.29 19.89 -6.72
CA VAL A 210 10.09 21.12 -6.90
C VAL A 210 10.25 21.83 -5.56
N LEU A 211 9.17 22.03 -4.82
CA LEU A 211 9.21 22.70 -3.52
C LEU A 211 10.14 21.99 -2.52
N THR A 212 10.01 20.67 -2.39
CA THR A 212 10.86 19.88 -1.47
C THR A 212 12.32 19.86 -1.91
N THR A 213 12.60 19.89 -3.21
CA THR A 213 13.95 20.01 -3.76
C THR A 213 14.54 21.37 -3.42
N VAL A 214 13.81 22.45 -3.69
CA VAL A 214 14.25 23.83 -3.37
C VAL A 214 14.51 23.97 -1.87
N LEU A 215 13.60 23.45 -1.05
CA LEU A 215 13.75 23.50 0.41
C LEU A 215 15.02 22.77 0.87
N ALA A 216 15.29 21.56 0.36
CA ALA A 216 16.50 20.81 0.67
C ALA A 216 17.79 21.57 0.29
N LEU A 217 17.78 22.24 -0.86
CA LEU A 217 18.92 23.05 -1.33
C LEU A 217 19.11 24.31 -0.49
N VAL A 218 18.04 25.03 -0.15
CA VAL A 218 18.07 26.27 0.66
C VAL A 218 18.56 25.96 2.08
N LEU A 219 18.03 24.88 2.68
CA LEU A 219 18.44 24.44 4.02
C LEU A 219 19.83 23.78 4.02
N ARG A 220 20.40 23.48 2.85
CA ARG A 220 21.67 22.73 2.68
C ARG A 220 21.63 21.33 3.34
N GLU A 221 20.44 20.78 3.51
CA GLU A 221 20.19 19.45 4.09
C GLU A 221 20.09 18.40 2.99
N TRP A 222 21.25 17.91 2.53
CA TRP A 222 21.36 16.98 1.39
C TRP A 222 20.58 15.69 1.58
N ALA A 223 20.40 15.24 2.83
CA ALA A 223 19.58 14.08 3.15
C ALA A 223 18.12 14.25 2.76
N LEU A 224 17.60 15.49 2.80
CA LEU A 224 16.22 15.79 2.40
C LEU A 224 15.99 15.61 0.89
N LEU A 225 17.03 15.55 0.05
CA LEU A 225 16.90 15.24 -1.39
C LEU A 225 16.38 13.82 -1.63
N LEU A 226 16.45 12.92 -0.64
CA LEU A 226 15.81 11.61 -0.73
C LEU A 226 14.28 11.74 -0.86
N VAL A 227 13.68 12.76 -0.24
CA VAL A 227 12.23 12.99 -0.26
C VAL A 227 11.71 13.25 -1.69
N PRO A 228 12.18 14.25 -2.44
CA PRO A 228 11.72 14.46 -3.81
C PRO A 228 12.08 13.31 -4.76
N VAL A 229 13.17 12.56 -4.53
CA VAL A 229 13.48 11.35 -5.29
C VAL A 229 12.42 10.27 -5.06
N VAL A 230 12.08 9.98 -3.80
CA VAL A 230 11.04 9.01 -3.46
C VAL A 230 9.67 9.46 -3.99
N LEU A 231 9.32 10.74 -3.83
CA LEU A 231 8.08 11.29 -4.37
C LEU A 231 8.03 11.17 -5.91
N GLY A 232 9.13 11.44 -6.60
CA GLY A 232 9.24 11.30 -8.06
C GLY A 232 9.03 9.85 -8.52
N LEU A 233 9.66 8.90 -7.84
CA LEU A 233 9.49 7.47 -8.11
C LEU A 233 8.05 7.01 -7.85
N LEU A 234 7.45 7.45 -6.74
CA LEU A 234 6.05 7.15 -6.42
C LEU A 234 5.09 7.76 -7.45
N LEU A 235 5.32 9.00 -7.86
CA LEU A 235 4.53 9.65 -8.90
C LEU A 235 4.60 8.88 -10.21
N ALA A 236 5.81 8.55 -10.66
CA ALA A 236 6.03 7.79 -11.88
C ALA A 236 5.38 6.40 -11.81
N ALA A 237 5.46 5.73 -10.66
CA ALA A 237 4.85 4.41 -10.45
C ALA A 237 3.33 4.44 -10.35
N MET A 238 2.73 5.54 -9.81
CA MET A 238 1.31 5.57 -9.45
C MET A 238 0.42 6.31 -10.45
N MET A 239 0.98 7.13 -11.33
CA MET A 239 0.18 8.02 -12.18
C MET A 239 0.00 7.52 -13.62
N SER A 240 0.64 6.45 -14.02
CA SER A 240 0.50 5.89 -15.37
C SER A 240 0.36 4.38 -15.35
N TRP A 241 -0.71 3.87 -15.97
CA TRP A 241 -1.05 2.46 -15.92
C TRP A 241 -1.41 1.91 -17.30
N VAL A 242 -1.08 0.64 -17.50
CA VAL A 242 -1.51 -0.17 -18.63
C VAL A 242 -2.51 -1.19 -18.11
N VAL A 243 -3.70 -1.18 -18.66
CA VAL A 243 -4.81 -2.08 -18.37
C VAL A 243 -4.98 -3.02 -19.53
N ARG A 244 -5.01 -4.33 -19.29
CA ARG A 244 -5.18 -5.34 -20.31
C ARG A 244 -6.21 -6.37 -19.87
N VAL A 245 -7.14 -6.66 -20.76
CA VAL A 245 -8.12 -7.74 -20.66
C VAL A 245 -7.81 -8.77 -21.72
N ASP A 246 -7.62 -10.03 -21.33
CA ASP A 246 -7.38 -11.16 -22.22
C ASP A 246 -7.93 -12.47 -21.62
N GLU A 247 -7.68 -13.62 -22.24
CA GLU A 247 -8.12 -14.94 -21.77
C GLU A 247 -7.68 -15.26 -20.34
N GLY A 248 -6.60 -14.63 -19.85
CA GLY A 248 -6.15 -14.79 -18.47
C GLY A 248 -6.86 -13.87 -17.46
N GLY A 249 -7.79 -13.03 -17.91
CA GLY A 249 -8.53 -12.07 -17.09
C GLY A 249 -8.05 -10.63 -17.24
N LEU A 250 -8.17 -9.84 -16.16
CA LEU A 250 -7.75 -8.44 -16.11
C LEU A 250 -6.35 -8.33 -15.50
N SER A 251 -5.43 -7.68 -16.18
CA SER A 251 -4.13 -7.29 -15.66
C SER A 251 -3.96 -5.77 -15.69
N VAL A 252 -3.51 -5.20 -14.58
CA VAL A 252 -3.22 -3.78 -14.45
C VAL A 252 -1.81 -3.63 -13.92
N ARG A 253 -0.98 -2.89 -14.65
CA ARG A 253 0.41 -2.64 -14.26
C ARG A 253 0.79 -1.18 -14.49
N SER A 254 1.60 -0.65 -13.60
CA SER A 254 2.26 0.63 -13.85
C SER A 254 3.11 0.56 -15.13
N THR A 255 3.28 1.70 -15.79
CA THR A 255 4.18 1.79 -16.96
C THR A 255 5.64 1.44 -16.60
N LEU A 256 6.04 1.58 -15.34
CA LEU A 256 7.34 1.12 -14.84
C LEU A 256 7.39 -0.40 -14.59
N GLY A 257 6.28 -1.15 -14.85
CA GLY A 257 6.17 -2.58 -14.61
C GLY A 257 5.79 -2.97 -13.17
N PHE A 258 5.99 -2.11 -12.21
CA PHE A 258 5.59 -2.27 -10.80
C PHE A 258 5.10 -0.91 -10.25
N PRO A 259 4.04 -0.90 -9.41
CA PRO A 259 3.23 -2.03 -8.95
C PRO A 259 2.34 -2.63 -10.05
N ARG A 260 1.86 -3.86 -9.79
CA ARG A 260 0.97 -4.59 -10.69
C ARG A 260 -0.06 -5.40 -9.91
N THR A 261 -1.23 -5.60 -10.50
CA THR A 261 -2.27 -6.49 -9.97
C THR A 261 -2.90 -7.28 -11.11
N ARG A 262 -3.50 -8.42 -10.78
CA ARG A 262 -4.24 -9.26 -11.72
C ARG A 262 -5.53 -9.75 -11.07
N VAL A 263 -6.57 -9.83 -11.87
CA VAL A 263 -7.81 -10.52 -11.57
C VAL A 263 -7.90 -11.69 -12.53
N PRO A 264 -7.70 -12.94 -12.07
CA PRO A 264 -7.88 -14.12 -12.90
C PRO A 264 -9.30 -14.19 -13.45
N VAL A 265 -9.46 -14.74 -14.64
CA VAL A 265 -10.76 -14.79 -15.33
C VAL A 265 -11.80 -15.62 -14.57
N ASP A 266 -11.37 -16.64 -13.84
CA ASP A 266 -12.17 -17.53 -13.00
C ASP A 266 -12.59 -16.90 -11.66
N GLU A 267 -12.00 -15.76 -11.27
CA GLU A 267 -12.42 -14.98 -10.11
C GLU A 267 -13.36 -13.82 -10.45
N VAL A 268 -13.60 -13.55 -11.72
CA VAL A 268 -14.46 -12.44 -12.16
C VAL A 268 -15.93 -12.79 -11.90
N VAL A 269 -16.59 -12.09 -11.01
CA VAL A 269 -18.03 -12.22 -10.78
C VAL A 269 -18.80 -11.38 -11.79
N ARG A 270 -18.41 -10.11 -11.96
CA ARG A 270 -19.03 -9.15 -12.87
C ARG A 270 -18.08 -8.01 -13.20
N ALA A 271 -18.11 -7.55 -14.43
CA ALA A 271 -17.44 -6.34 -14.87
C ALA A 271 -18.47 -5.34 -15.42
N ASP A 272 -18.35 -4.08 -14.98
CA ASP A 272 -19.25 -2.99 -15.36
C ASP A 272 -18.49 -1.68 -15.53
N VAL A 273 -19.17 -0.71 -16.12
CA VAL A 273 -18.74 0.69 -16.14
C VAL A 273 -19.19 1.38 -14.86
N ALA A 274 -18.30 2.13 -14.23
CA ALA A 274 -18.61 2.99 -13.09
C ALA A 274 -18.10 4.40 -13.35
N ASP A 275 -18.82 5.39 -12.83
CA ASP A 275 -18.32 6.77 -12.78
C ASP A 275 -17.72 7.02 -11.41
N VAL A 276 -16.45 7.40 -11.34
CA VAL A 276 -15.68 7.49 -10.11
C VAL A 276 -15.14 8.88 -9.88
N SER A 277 -15.29 9.35 -8.64
CA SER A 277 -14.65 10.55 -8.14
C SER A 277 -13.48 10.15 -7.20
N PRO A 278 -12.22 10.43 -7.56
CA PRO A 278 -11.05 10.00 -6.77
C PRO A 278 -11.14 10.39 -5.29
N LEU A 279 -11.52 11.64 -5.01
CA LEU A 279 -11.58 12.14 -3.62
C LEU A 279 -12.75 11.55 -2.84
N ARG A 280 -13.96 11.52 -3.44
CA ARG A 280 -15.18 11.09 -2.75
C ARG A 280 -15.19 9.59 -2.51
N ASP A 281 -14.76 8.79 -3.50
CA ASP A 281 -14.95 7.34 -3.49
C ASP A 281 -13.71 6.61 -2.96
N PHE A 282 -12.51 7.21 -3.09
CA PHE A 282 -11.23 6.60 -2.72
C PHE A 282 -10.31 7.50 -1.86
N GLY A 283 -10.75 8.70 -1.50
CA GLY A 283 -9.95 9.63 -0.69
C GLY A 283 -8.69 10.17 -1.37
N GLY A 284 -8.59 10.04 -2.72
CA GLY A 284 -7.47 10.55 -3.49
C GLY A 284 -7.15 9.75 -4.75
N TRP A 285 -6.06 10.14 -5.40
CA TRP A 285 -5.59 9.55 -6.66
C TRP A 285 -4.57 8.43 -6.45
N GLY A 286 -4.35 7.63 -7.49
CA GLY A 286 -3.38 6.53 -7.53
C GLY A 286 -3.97 5.21 -7.05
N TRP A 287 -3.13 4.37 -6.48
CA TRP A 287 -3.55 3.10 -5.88
C TRP A 287 -4.13 3.36 -4.49
N ARG A 288 -5.41 3.06 -4.30
CA ARG A 288 -6.17 3.38 -3.09
C ARG A 288 -6.97 2.19 -2.57
N ALA A 289 -7.11 2.15 -1.25
CA ALA A 289 -8.10 1.28 -0.60
C ALA A 289 -9.46 1.98 -0.62
N GLY A 290 -10.47 1.32 -1.17
CA GLY A 290 -11.86 1.75 -1.15
C GLY A 290 -12.67 1.06 -0.06
N ARG A 291 -13.92 1.47 0.08
CA ARG A 291 -14.88 0.85 1.01
C ARG A 291 -15.20 -0.59 0.59
N GLY A 292 -15.54 -1.44 1.55
CA GLY A 292 -15.98 -2.81 1.28
C GLY A 292 -14.91 -3.73 0.70
N GLY A 293 -13.61 -3.42 0.83
CA GLY A 293 -12.51 -4.25 0.30
C GLY A 293 -12.19 -3.96 -1.17
N ALA A 294 -12.74 -2.89 -1.73
CA ALA A 294 -12.39 -2.43 -3.07
C ALA A 294 -10.96 -1.89 -3.12
N VAL A 295 -10.29 -2.08 -4.25
CA VAL A 295 -9.03 -1.43 -4.60
C VAL A 295 -9.31 -0.52 -5.78
N GLY A 296 -8.93 0.75 -5.66
CA GLY A 296 -8.99 1.73 -6.76
C GLY A 296 -7.61 2.01 -7.33
N ILE A 297 -7.51 1.96 -8.65
CA ILE A 297 -6.39 2.53 -9.40
C ILE A 297 -6.98 3.72 -10.15
N VAL A 298 -7.11 4.84 -9.42
CA VAL A 298 -7.90 5.99 -9.83
C VAL A 298 -6.98 7.18 -10.05
N VAL A 299 -6.70 7.51 -11.30
CA VAL A 299 -5.77 8.60 -11.66
C VAL A 299 -6.50 9.85 -12.16
N ARG A 300 -7.79 9.75 -12.47
CA ARG A 300 -8.70 10.85 -12.86
C ARG A 300 -10.14 10.55 -12.45
N ALA A 301 -11.00 11.55 -12.48
CA ALA A 301 -12.44 11.35 -12.34
C ALA A 301 -13.06 10.84 -13.65
N GLY A 302 -14.23 10.22 -13.54
CA GLY A 302 -15.06 9.79 -14.65
C GLY A 302 -15.04 8.29 -14.90
N GLU A 303 -15.18 7.91 -16.17
CA GLU A 303 -15.35 6.53 -16.61
C GLU A 303 -14.25 5.60 -16.08
N SER A 304 -14.68 4.46 -15.54
CA SER A 304 -13.83 3.47 -14.88
C SER A 304 -14.36 2.07 -15.12
N LEU A 305 -13.47 1.11 -15.30
CA LEU A 305 -13.79 -0.32 -15.27
C LEU A 305 -13.86 -0.78 -13.81
N ARG A 306 -15.03 -1.26 -13.39
CA ARG A 306 -15.27 -1.91 -12.11
C ARG A 306 -15.38 -3.41 -12.32
N VAL A 307 -14.55 -4.17 -11.62
CA VAL A 307 -14.57 -5.64 -11.65
C VAL A 307 -14.83 -6.15 -10.25
N GLU A 308 -15.99 -6.78 -10.07
CA GLU A 308 -16.32 -7.52 -8.85
C GLU A 308 -15.69 -8.91 -8.91
N ARG A 309 -15.09 -9.30 -7.79
CA ARG A 309 -14.35 -10.57 -7.64
C ARG A 309 -14.98 -11.40 -6.54
N THR A 310 -14.70 -12.68 -6.60
CA THR A 310 -14.97 -13.61 -5.49
C THR A 310 -14.46 -13.07 -4.16
N GLY A 311 -15.08 -13.53 -3.06
CA GLY A 311 -14.77 -13.07 -1.72
C GLY A 311 -15.21 -11.63 -1.42
N GLY A 312 -16.12 -11.04 -2.21
CA GLY A 312 -16.63 -9.68 -2.01
C GLY A 312 -15.57 -8.58 -2.25
N ARG A 313 -14.53 -8.89 -3.03
CA ARG A 313 -13.49 -7.94 -3.44
C ARG A 313 -13.90 -7.23 -4.71
N ALA A 314 -13.40 -6.01 -4.94
CA ALA A 314 -13.56 -5.31 -6.19
C ALA A 314 -12.26 -4.60 -6.61
N LEU A 315 -12.03 -4.51 -7.92
CA LEU A 315 -10.99 -3.67 -8.51
C LEU A 315 -11.66 -2.61 -9.38
N VAL A 316 -11.30 -1.35 -9.18
CA VAL A 316 -11.79 -0.22 -9.96
C VAL A 316 -10.60 0.47 -10.61
N VAL A 317 -10.65 0.66 -11.93
CA VAL A 317 -9.55 1.28 -12.68
C VAL A 317 -10.13 2.35 -13.60
N THR A 318 -9.67 3.59 -13.46
CA THR A 318 -10.02 4.64 -14.42
C THR A 318 -9.37 4.33 -15.77
N VAL A 319 -10.20 4.26 -16.81
CA VAL A 319 -9.76 3.95 -18.17
C VAL A 319 -10.80 4.45 -19.15
N ASP A 320 -10.39 4.82 -20.35
CA ASP A 320 -11.29 5.14 -21.44
C ASP A 320 -11.82 3.84 -22.07
N ASP A 321 -13.08 3.88 -22.57
CA ASP A 321 -13.74 2.71 -23.19
C ASP A 321 -13.86 1.51 -22.23
N ALA A 322 -14.21 1.80 -20.96
CA ALA A 322 -14.45 0.76 -19.95
C ALA A 322 -15.61 -0.18 -20.35
N GLY A 323 -16.55 0.29 -21.16
CA GLY A 323 -17.66 -0.52 -21.67
C GLY A 323 -17.19 -1.71 -22.50
N THR A 324 -16.30 -1.49 -23.46
CA THR A 324 -15.71 -2.58 -24.26
C THR A 324 -14.88 -3.54 -23.40
N ALA A 325 -14.09 -2.99 -22.46
CA ALA A 325 -13.29 -3.79 -21.54
C ALA A 325 -14.18 -4.68 -20.65
N ALA A 326 -15.27 -4.14 -20.08
CA ALA A 326 -16.22 -4.87 -19.26
C ALA A 326 -16.93 -5.98 -20.05
N ALA A 327 -17.45 -5.65 -21.23
CA ALA A 327 -18.14 -6.62 -22.09
C ALA A 327 -17.22 -7.78 -22.50
N LEU A 328 -15.97 -7.49 -22.86
CA LEU A 328 -14.98 -8.51 -23.20
C LEU A 328 -14.66 -9.39 -21.98
N LEU A 329 -14.40 -8.78 -20.81
CA LEU A 329 -14.03 -9.51 -19.60
C LEU A 329 -15.15 -10.47 -19.16
N ASN A 330 -16.40 -10.03 -19.17
CA ASN A 330 -17.56 -10.87 -18.86
C ASN A 330 -17.69 -12.04 -19.84
N THR A 331 -17.50 -11.79 -21.15
CA THR A 331 -17.57 -12.82 -22.17
C THR A 331 -16.47 -13.88 -21.96
N LEU A 332 -15.24 -13.45 -21.65
CA LEU A 332 -14.10 -14.36 -21.40
C LEU A 332 -14.31 -15.15 -20.10
N ALA A 333 -14.88 -14.55 -19.07
CA ALA A 333 -15.22 -15.23 -17.81
C ALA A 333 -16.27 -16.34 -18.01
N ASP A 334 -17.34 -16.05 -18.79
CA ASP A 334 -18.33 -17.08 -19.14
C ASP A 334 -17.74 -18.20 -20.01
N ARG A 335 -16.78 -17.86 -20.87
CA ARG A 335 -16.10 -18.86 -21.73
C ARG A 335 -15.22 -19.80 -20.89
N ALA A 336 -14.43 -19.25 -19.99
CA ALA A 336 -13.55 -20.05 -19.14
C ALA A 336 -14.31 -21.12 -18.34
N ARG A 337 -15.51 -20.76 -17.82
CA ARG A 337 -16.38 -21.68 -17.06
C ARG A 337 -17.05 -22.77 -17.89
N ARG A 338 -17.17 -22.58 -19.22
CA ARG A 338 -17.74 -23.62 -20.10
C ARG A 338 -16.75 -24.69 -20.50
N ILE A 339 -15.46 -24.41 -20.34
CA ILE A 339 -14.36 -25.28 -20.78
C ILE A 339 -13.77 -26.07 -19.60
N GLY A 340 -13.89 -25.58 -18.37
CA GLY A 340 -13.50 -26.29 -17.14
C GLY A 340 -14.62 -27.17 -16.60
#